data_f612915cbcf528bbabd1baffda9fe3ad
#
_entry.id   f612915cbcf528bbabd1baffda9fe3ad
#
_cell.length_a   1.000
_cell.length_b   1.000
_cell.length_c   1.000
_cell.angle_alpha   90.00
_cell.angle_beta   90.00
_cell.angle_gamma   90.00
#
_symmetry.space_group_name_H-M   'P 1'
#
loop_
_entity.id
_entity.type
_entity.pdbx_description
1 polymer ?
#
loop_
_entity_poly.entity_id
_entity_poly.type
_entity_poly.pdbx_seq_one_letter_code
_entity_poly.pdbx_strand_id
1 'polypeptide(L)'
;MARCDWAIVCDYAFLDENRKMCMVGVFDRIFATAVPAIHHQVSFVLKLIGEPKERVQIRVDIVRPNGDVLGKIEGAGELGDDGTSQLNLGMRGLPLPDFGIYAFNIYMDDQFEKTIGITVARAPEKTPSGGEGTRR
;
A
#
# COMPACT_ATOMS: atom_id res chain seq x y z
N MET A 1 -2.12 -9.66 21.64
CA MET A 1 -1.85 -9.98 20.24
C MET A 1 -2.00 -8.74 19.40
N ALA A 2 -1.04 -8.46 18.57
CA ALA A 2 -1.04 -7.23 17.79
C ALA A 2 -2.10 -7.27 16.70
N ARG A 3 -2.70 -6.14 16.43
CA ARG A 3 -3.72 -5.94 15.40
C ARG A 3 -3.35 -4.75 14.53
N CYS A 4 -3.86 -4.74 13.33
CA CYS A 4 -3.73 -3.60 12.44
C CYS A 4 -4.94 -2.70 12.61
N ASP A 5 -4.71 -1.51 13.16
CA ASP A 5 -5.79 -0.55 13.41
C ASP A 5 -6.27 0.09 12.11
N TRP A 6 -5.31 0.56 11.31
CA TRP A 6 -5.60 1.06 9.97
C TRP A 6 -4.41 0.82 9.05
N ALA A 7 -4.69 0.83 7.76
CA ALA A 7 -3.68 0.67 6.72
C ALA A 7 -4.02 1.60 5.56
N ILE A 8 -3.01 2.29 5.06
CA ILE A 8 -3.16 3.25 3.98
C ILE A 8 -2.07 2.98 2.95
N VAL A 9 -2.43 3.03 1.67
CA VAL A 9 -1.46 2.93 0.59
C VAL A 9 -1.27 4.28 -0.05
N CYS A 10 -0.03 4.63 -0.33
CA CYS A 10 0.32 5.90 -0.95
C CYS A 10 1.56 5.73 -1.81
N ASP A 11 1.90 6.77 -2.56
CA ASP A 11 3.12 6.74 -3.38
C ASP A 11 4.37 6.81 -2.52
N TYR A 12 4.35 7.61 -1.48
CA TYR A 12 5.55 7.86 -0.70
C TYR A 12 5.18 8.21 0.73
N ALA A 13 5.94 7.70 1.70
CA ALA A 13 5.72 8.00 3.11
C ALA A 13 7.06 8.18 3.81
N PHE A 14 7.09 9.06 4.78
CA PHE A 14 8.30 9.34 5.55
C PHE A 14 7.94 9.93 6.90
N LEU A 15 8.87 9.86 7.84
CA LEU A 15 8.73 10.53 9.12
C LEU A 15 9.33 11.94 9.01
N ASP A 16 8.61 12.95 9.49
CA ASP A 16 9.16 14.30 9.54
C ASP A 16 10.08 14.45 10.76
N GLU A 17 10.62 15.64 10.95
CA GLU A 17 11.55 15.88 12.06
C GLU A 17 10.89 15.79 13.43
N ASN A 18 9.56 15.88 13.48
CA ASN A 18 8.79 15.70 14.71
C ASN A 18 8.27 14.27 14.86
N ARG A 19 8.78 13.35 14.03
CA ARG A 19 8.43 11.93 14.04
C ARG A 19 6.97 11.67 13.69
N LYS A 20 6.37 12.55 12.90
CA LYS A 20 5.02 12.33 12.38
C LYS A 20 5.10 11.69 11.02
N MET A 21 4.21 10.74 10.77
CA MET A 21 4.17 10.07 9.47
C MET A 21 3.52 10.97 8.45
N CYS A 22 4.25 11.25 7.37
CA CYS A 22 3.76 12.04 6.26
C CYS A 22 3.52 11.12 5.08
N MET A 23 2.35 11.24 4.47
CA MET A 23 1.98 10.42 3.33
C MET A 23 1.67 11.32 2.14
N VAL A 24 2.27 11.00 1.01
CA VAL A 24 2.10 11.77 -0.22
C VAL A 24 1.51 10.85 -1.28
N GLY A 25 0.44 11.32 -1.93
CA GLY A 25 -0.17 10.55 -3.00
C GLY A 25 -0.93 9.33 -2.49
N VAL A 26 -1.84 9.52 -1.54
CA VAL A 26 -2.72 8.44 -1.09
C VAL A 26 -3.66 8.11 -2.25
N PHE A 27 -3.76 6.84 -2.59
CA PHE A 27 -4.54 6.43 -3.75
C PHE A 27 -5.26 5.11 -3.50
N ASP A 28 -6.35 4.92 -4.23
CA ASP A 28 -7.05 3.64 -4.31
C ASP A 28 -7.21 3.22 -5.78
N ARG A 29 -6.66 4.00 -6.70
CA ARG A 29 -6.80 3.76 -8.13
C ARG A 29 -5.53 4.22 -8.84
N ILE A 30 -5.08 3.38 -9.75
CA ILE A 30 -3.93 3.69 -10.61
C ILE A 30 -4.42 3.69 -12.04
N PHE A 31 -4.05 4.72 -12.80
CA PHE A 31 -4.38 4.80 -14.22
C PHE A 31 -3.17 4.42 -15.05
N ALA A 32 -3.39 3.54 -16.02
CA ALA A 32 -2.35 3.11 -16.94
C ALA A 32 -2.88 3.14 -18.36
N THR A 33 -2.04 3.51 -19.31
CA THR A 33 -2.43 3.52 -20.72
C THR A 33 -2.47 2.13 -21.30
N ALA A 34 -1.64 1.24 -20.77
CA ALA A 34 -1.57 -0.14 -21.22
C ALA A 34 -1.01 -1.01 -20.10
N VAL A 35 -1.25 -2.30 -20.19
CA VAL A 35 -0.63 -3.28 -19.30
C VAL A 35 0.21 -4.25 -20.15
N PRO A 36 1.27 -4.81 -19.59
CA PRO A 36 1.72 -4.67 -18.20
C PRO A 36 2.29 -3.27 -17.94
N ALA A 37 2.03 -2.77 -16.76
CA ALA A 37 2.53 -1.48 -16.31
C ALA A 37 3.36 -1.67 -15.05
N ILE A 38 4.06 -0.62 -14.63
CA ILE A 38 4.82 -0.63 -13.40
C ILE A 38 4.50 0.65 -12.64
N HIS A 39 4.14 0.52 -11.37
CA HIS A 39 4.02 1.66 -10.48
C HIS A 39 5.36 1.80 -9.77
N HIS A 40 6.04 2.94 -9.94
CA HIS A 40 7.44 3.05 -9.57
C HIS A 40 7.71 2.93 -8.09
N GLN A 41 6.81 3.41 -7.26
CA GLN A 41 7.00 3.36 -5.82
C GLN A 41 5.66 3.30 -5.12
N VAL A 42 5.56 2.45 -4.09
CA VAL A 42 4.37 2.35 -3.27
C VAL A 42 4.80 2.16 -1.82
N SER A 43 4.05 2.76 -0.92
CA SER A 43 4.24 2.59 0.52
C SER A 43 2.95 2.14 1.15
N PHE A 44 3.04 1.13 2.02
CA PHE A 44 1.93 0.70 2.86
C PHE A 44 2.23 1.19 4.26
N VAL A 45 1.39 2.07 4.77
CA VAL A 45 1.55 2.61 6.11
C VAL A 45 0.51 1.96 7.00
N LEU A 46 0.99 1.32 8.06
CA LEU A 46 0.12 0.57 8.97
C LEU A 46 0.24 1.13 10.38
N LYS A 47 -0.90 1.25 11.05
CA LYS A 47 -0.93 1.54 12.48
C LYS A 47 -1.18 0.22 13.20
N LEU A 48 -0.27 -0.13 14.09
CA LEU A 48 -0.31 -1.38 14.83
C LEU A 48 -0.65 -1.10 16.29
N ILE A 49 -1.48 -1.94 16.88
CA ILE A 49 -1.82 -1.86 18.30
C ILE A 49 -1.71 -3.24 18.93
N GLY A 50 -1.30 -3.30 20.17
CA GLY A 50 -1.13 -4.56 20.87
C GLY A 50 -0.53 -4.33 22.25
N GLU A 51 0.24 -5.31 22.74
CA GLU A 51 0.90 -5.20 24.03
C GLU A 51 2.14 -4.34 23.94
N PRO A 52 2.52 -3.62 25.00
CA PRO A 52 3.77 -2.87 24.97
C PRO A 52 4.96 -3.75 24.58
N LYS A 53 5.76 -3.24 23.66
CA LYS A 53 6.98 -3.89 23.17
C LYS A 53 6.75 -5.23 22.48
N GLU A 54 5.54 -5.52 22.10
CA GLU A 54 5.23 -6.74 21.37
C GLU A 54 5.92 -6.74 20.02
N ARG A 55 6.51 -7.86 19.62
CA ARG A 55 7.11 -8.03 18.31
C ARG A 55 6.11 -8.67 17.38
N VAL A 56 6.10 -8.22 16.12
CA VAL A 56 5.13 -8.71 15.16
C VAL A 56 5.81 -8.88 13.80
N GLN A 57 5.43 -9.95 13.08
CA GLN A 57 5.82 -10.18 11.71
C GLN A 57 4.67 -9.71 10.83
N ILE A 58 4.97 -8.91 9.82
CA ILE A 58 3.96 -8.39 8.91
C ILE A 58 4.23 -8.92 7.51
N ARG A 59 3.19 -9.34 6.83
CA ARG A 59 3.26 -9.75 5.44
C ARG A 59 2.10 -9.15 4.69
N VAL A 60 2.37 -8.58 3.52
CA VAL A 60 1.33 -8.10 2.61
C VAL A 60 1.42 -8.94 1.34
N ASP A 61 0.41 -9.74 1.08
CA ASP A 61 0.33 -10.51 -0.15
C ASP A 61 -0.33 -9.66 -1.23
N ILE A 62 0.28 -9.63 -2.40
CA ILE A 62 -0.24 -8.88 -3.55
C ILE A 62 -0.96 -9.87 -4.45
N VAL A 63 -2.27 -9.71 -4.57
CA VAL A 63 -3.12 -10.64 -5.30
C VAL A 63 -3.66 -9.96 -6.55
N ARG A 64 -3.46 -10.63 -7.70
CA ARG A 64 -3.91 -10.13 -9.00
C ARG A 64 -5.44 -10.23 -9.12
N PRO A 65 -6.02 -9.51 -10.09
CA PRO A 65 -7.48 -9.63 -10.33
C PRO A 65 -7.96 -11.06 -10.59
N ASN A 66 -7.10 -11.94 -11.13
CA ASN A 66 -7.47 -13.33 -11.36
C ASN A 66 -7.34 -14.23 -10.13
N GLY A 67 -6.88 -13.66 -9.00
CA GLY A 67 -6.73 -14.42 -7.77
C GLY A 67 -5.35 -14.98 -7.51
N ASP A 68 -4.44 -14.89 -8.48
CA ASP A 68 -3.08 -15.38 -8.28
C ASP A 68 -2.26 -14.43 -7.41
N VAL A 69 -1.41 -14.98 -6.58
CA VAL A 69 -0.50 -14.18 -5.76
C VAL A 69 0.67 -13.73 -6.65
N LEU A 70 0.80 -12.42 -6.80
CA LEU A 70 1.85 -11.84 -7.61
C LEU A 70 3.18 -11.79 -6.85
N GLY A 71 3.10 -11.54 -5.55
CA GLY A 71 4.27 -11.42 -4.70
C GLY A 71 3.87 -11.03 -3.31
N LYS A 72 4.86 -10.74 -2.48
CA LYS A 72 4.60 -10.34 -1.11
C LYS A 72 5.66 -9.36 -0.63
N ILE A 73 5.27 -8.56 0.35
CA ILE A 73 6.18 -7.66 1.06
C ILE A 73 6.18 -8.11 2.51
N GLU A 74 7.38 -8.28 3.07
CA GLU A 74 7.51 -8.75 4.45
C GLU A 74 8.27 -7.73 5.27
N GLY A 75 7.93 -7.65 6.54
CA GLY A 75 8.61 -6.79 7.47
C GLY A 75 8.37 -7.26 8.90
N ALA A 76 9.06 -6.62 9.81
CA ALA A 76 8.91 -6.90 11.23
C ALA A 76 8.89 -5.59 11.97
N GLY A 77 8.19 -5.55 13.07
CA GLY A 77 8.11 -4.37 13.90
C GLY A 77 8.05 -4.71 15.37
N GLU A 78 8.31 -3.72 16.17
CA GLU A 78 8.15 -3.82 17.61
C GLU A 78 7.28 -2.66 18.05
N LEU A 79 6.24 -2.94 18.83
CA LEU A 79 5.37 -1.91 19.35
C LEU A 79 6.10 -1.11 20.40
N GLY A 80 5.73 0.16 20.56
CA GLY A 80 6.33 1.01 21.57
C GLY A 80 5.86 0.67 22.97
N ASP A 81 6.31 1.49 23.92
CA ASP A 81 5.95 1.30 25.32
C ASP A 81 4.46 1.48 25.56
N ASP A 82 3.77 2.19 24.66
CA ASP A 82 2.33 2.39 24.75
C ASP A 82 1.53 1.31 24.01
N GLY A 83 2.19 0.30 23.45
CA GLY A 83 1.51 -0.74 22.71
C GLY A 83 1.10 -0.35 21.31
N THR A 84 1.68 0.72 20.76
CA THR A 84 1.37 1.16 19.40
C THR A 84 2.63 1.35 18.57
N SER A 85 2.46 1.32 17.25
CA SER A 85 3.54 1.65 16.33
C SER A 85 2.96 1.99 14.98
N GLN A 86 3.70 2.77 14.19
CA GLN A 86 3.39 2.98 12.80
C GLN A 86 4.51 2.40 11.97
N LEU A 87 4.15 1.68 10.93
CA LEU A 87 5.12 0.98 10.10
C LEU A 87 4.93 1.40 8.66
N ASN A 88 6.04 1.69 7.98
CA ASN A 88 6.03 2.03 6.57
C ASN A 88 6.74 0.90 5.79
N LEU A 89 5.97 0.15 5.01
CA LEU A 89 6.51 -0.89 4.16
C LEU A 89 6.55 -0.36 2.73
N GLY A 90 7.74 -0.09 2.22
CA GLY A 90 7.92 0.45 0.89
C GLY A 90 8.32 -0.61 -0.11
N MET A 91 7.92 -0.38 -1.36
CA MET A 91 8.28 -1.24 -2.47
C MET A 91 8.53 -0.39 -3.70
N ARG A 92 9.60 -0.70 -4.43
CA ARG A 92 9.87 -0.07 -5.72
C ARG A 92 9.49 -1.02 -6.83
N GLY A 93 8.85 -0.47 -7.86
CA GLY A 93 8.56 -1.25 -9.04
C GLY A 93 7.47 -2.27 -8.83
N LEU A 94 6.29 -1.83 -8.41
CA LEU A 94 5.13 -2.72 -8.31
C LEU A 94 4.66 -3.11 -9.70
N PRO A 95 4.78 -4.38 -10.10
CA PRO A 95 4.31 -4.79 -11.43
C PRO A 95 2.79 -4.90 -11.44
N LEU A 96 2.20 -4.45 -12.53
CA LEU A 96 0.75 -4.44 -12.71
C LEU A 96 0.44 -5.11 -14.06
N PRO A 97 0.40 -6.44 -14.10
CA PRO A 97 0.20 -7.15 -15.37
C PRO A 97 -1.20 -7.02 -15.95
N ASP A 98 -2.19 -6.65 -15.15
CA ASP A 98 -3.59 -6.62 -15.59
C ASP A 98 -4.28 -5.34 -15.19
N PHE A 99 -5.30 -4.98 -15.95
CA PHE A 99 -6.32 -4.07 -15.45
C PHE A 99 -7.24 -4.82 -14.49
N GLY A 100 -7.84 -4.12 -13.55
CA GLY A 100 -8.78 -4.72 -12.62
C GLY A 100 -8.44 -4.40 -11.18
N ILE A 101 -9.02 -5.13 -10.26
CA ILE A 101 -8.86 -4.89 -8.84
C ILE A 101 -7.81 -5.83 -8.28
N TYR A 102 -6.77 -5.24 -7.69
CA TYR A 102 -5.75 -5.96 -6.95
C TYR A 102 -6.12 -5.93 -5.48
N ALA A 103 -5.86 -7.02 -4.77
CA ALA A 103 -6.06 -7.09 -3.34
C ALA A 103 -4.71 -7.18 -2.66
N PHE A 104 -4.52 -6.34 -1.64
CA PHE A 104 -3.31 -6.35 -0.83
C PHE A 104 -3.74 -6.85 0.53
N ASN A 105 -3.47 -8.13 0.80
CA ASN A 105 -3.92 -8.82 2.01
C ASN A 105 -2.85 -8.72 3.07
N ILE A 106 -3.21 -8.13 4.20
CA ILE A 106 -2.29 -7.87 5.30
C ILE A 106 -2.45 -8.95 6.36
N TYR A 107 -1.33 -9.56 6.70
CA TYR A 107 -1.26 -10.60 7.73
C TYR A 107 -0.29 -10.15 8.83
N MET A 108 -0.65 -10.43 10.06
CA MET A 108 0.21 -10.21 11.22
C MET A 108 0.38 -11.52 11.94
N ASP A 109 1.64 -11.96 12.08
CA ASP A 109 1.98 -13.29 12.64
C ASP A 109 1.16 -14.39 11.98
N ASP A 110 1.06 -14.31 10.63
CA ASP A 110 0.31 -15.24 9.78
C ASP A 110 -1.20 -15.24 10.00
N GLN A 111 -1.72 -14.26 10.74
CA GLN A 111 -3.16 -14.09 10.92
C GLN A 111 -3.65 -12.97 10.00
N PHE A 112 -4.68 -13.26 9.24
CA PHE A 112 -5.26 -12.25 8.34
C PHE A 112 -5.86 -11.09 9.12
N GLU A 113 -5.56 -9.86 8.69
CA GLU A 113 -6.06 -8.66 9.35
C GLU A 113 -6.97 -7.84 8.45
N LYS A 114 -6.46 -7.42 7.30
CA LYS A 114 -7.19 -6.49 6.43
C LYS A 114 -6.83 -6.72 4.98
N THR A 115 -7.71 -6.25 4.10
CA THR A 115 -7.46 -6.19 2.66
C THR A 115 -7.60 -4.75 2.20
N ILE A 116 -6.64 -4.30 1.39
CA ILE A 116 -6.76 -3.03 0.67
C ILE A 116 -6.96 -3.36 -0.79
N GLY A 117 -8.03 -2.82 -1.39
CA GLY A 117 -8.28 -2.99 -2.82
C GLY A 117 -7.76 -1.79 -3.59
N ILE A 118 -7.02 -2.06 -4.67
CA ILE A 118 -6.51 -1.03 -5.56
C ILE A 118 -6.97 -1.38 -6.97
N THR A 119 -7.63 -0.42 -7.62
CA THR A 119 -8.10 -0.61 -8.99
C THR A 119 -7.07 -0.07 -9.97
N VAL A 120 -6.67 -0.89 -10.92
CA VAL A 120 -5.85 -0.44 -12.05
C VAL A 120 -6.80 -0.25 -13.23
N ALA A 121 -6.98 0.99 -13.64
CA ALA A 121 -7.93 1.37 -14.68
C ALA A 121 -7.20 1.94 -15.88
N ARG A 122 -7.84 1.83 -17.04
CA ARG A 122 -7.28 2.42 -18.25
C ARG A 122 -7.37 3.93 -18.16
N ALA A 123 -6.27 4.60 -18.44
CA ALA A 123 -6.24 6.05 -18.45
C ALA A 123 -7.17 6.58 -19.53
N PRO A 124 -7.90 7.66 -19.26
CA PRO A 124 -8.73 8.28 -20.29
C PRO A 124 -7.88 8.77 -21.45
N GLU A 125 -8.43 8.70 -22.65
CA GLU A 125 -7.78 9.27 -23.81
C GLU A 125 -7.71 10.79 -23.65
N LYS A 126 -6.55 11.34 -23.98
CA LYS A 126 -6.40 12.78 -23.96
C LYS A 126 -7.10 13.38 -25.16
N THR A 127 -7.91 14.39 -24.94
CA THR A 127 -8.49 15.10 -26.05
C THR A 127 -7.46 16.06 -26.64
N PRO A 128 -7.41 16.17 -27.95
CA PRO A 128 -6.42 17.07 -28.58
C PRO A 128 -6.58 18.53 -28.18
N SER A 129 -7.78 18.90 -27.87
CA SER A 129 -7.99 20.28 -27.48
C SER A 129 -7.59 20.54 -26.05
N GLY A 130 -7.01 19.79 -25.54
CA GLY A 130 -6.53 19.84 -24.33
C GLY A 130 -6.70 20.93 -23.45
N GLY A 131 -6.80 21.28 -23.36
CA GLY A 131 -6.87 22.07 -22.59
C GLY A 131 -6.68 21.78 -21.26
N GLU A 132 -6.54 21.70 -20.98
CA GLU A 132 -6.52 21.72 -20.02
C GLU A 132 -6.04 21.15 -19.22
N GLY A 133 -5.97 21.22 -18.86
CA GLY A 133 -5.44 20.94 -18.28
C GLY A 133 -5.24 20.42 -17.22
N THR A 134 -5.31 20.27 -16.70
CA THR A 134 -5.06 19.90 -15.79
C THR A 134 -4.58 18.91 -15.13
N ARG A 135 -4.47 18.82 -14.85
CA ARG A 135 -4.14 18.12 -14.16
C ARG A 135 -3.84 17.43 -13.34
N ARG A 136 -3.73 17.10 -12.93
CA ARG A 136 -3.52 16.60 -12.15
C ARG A 136 -3.02 16.07 -11.80
#